data_06be3c063696f268141402754a026559
#
_entry.id   06be3c063696f268141402754a026559
#
_cell.length_a   1.000
_cell.length_b   1.000
_cell.length_c   1.000
_cell.angle_alpha   90.00
_cell.angle_beta   90.00
_cell.angle_gamma   90.00
#
_symmetry.space_group_name_H-M   'P 1'
#
loop_
_entity.id
_entity.type
_entity.pdbx_description
1 polymer ?
#
loop_
_entity_poly.entity_id
_entity_poly.type
_entity_poly.pdbx_seq_one_letter_code
_entity_poly.pdbx_strand_id
1 'polypeptide(L)'
;LGPSGSGKTTLLRTINFLDAADEGSISVSGFEVDAKKHSKSQVIELRRKTAMVFQNYNLFANKTILENVMEGLVTVKKFKKSDAEAMSREILKKVGLEERCDFYPAQLSGGQQQRAGIARALILDPDVILFDEPTSALDPELVGEVLNTIKAVAQTGITMIVVTHEIAF
;
A
#
# COMPACT_ATOMS: atom_id res chain seq x y z
N LEU A 1 -17.19 -4.84 -5.94
CA LEU A 1 -17.29 -6.02 -6.81
C LEU A 1 -17.75 -5.61 -8.21
N GLY A 2 -17.27 -6.29 -9.27
CA GLY A 2 -17.63 -6.03 -10.67
C GLY A 2 -16.76 -6.83 -11.63
N PRO A 3 -17.18 -7.03 -12.90
CA PRO A 3 -16.41 -7.78 -13.89
C PRO A 3 -15.06 -7.12 -14.19
N SER A 4 -14.15 -7.87 -14.83
CA SER A 4 -12.89 -7.29 -15.32
C SER A 4 -13.19 -6.15 -16.30
N GLY A 5 -12.39 -5.09 -16.27
CA GLY A 5 -12.58 -3.90 -17.12
C GLY A 5 -13.69 -2.94 -16.69
N SER A 6 -14.39 -3.17 -15.56
CA SER A 6 -15.46 -2.26 -15.07
C SER A 6 -14.96 -0.97 -14.39
N GLY A 7 -13.68 -0.64 -14.49
CA GLY A 7 -13.12 0.61 -13.94
C GLY A 7 -12.76 0.59 -12.46
N LYS A 8 -12.78 -0.56 -11.78
CA LYS A 8 -12.46 -0.66 -10.32
C LYS A 8 -11.07 -0.10 -9.97
N THR A 9 -10.06 -0.54 -10.70
CA THR A 9 -8.67 -0.05 -10.56
C THR A 9 -8.57 1.44 -10.85
N THR A 10 -9.25 1.93 -11.91
CA THR A 10 -9.29 3.35 -12.25
C THR A 10 -9.91 4.16 -11.10
N LEU A 11 -11.07 3.74 -10.59
CA LEU A 11 -11.69 4.39 -9.42
C LEU A 11 -10.75 4.38 -8.21
N LEU A 12 -10.10 3.24 -7.93
CA LEU A 12 -9.16 3.14 -6.79
C LEU A 12 -7.99 4.13 -6.95
N ARG A 13 -7.44 4.26 -8.15
CA ARG A 13 -6.34 5.18 -8.44
C ARG A 13 -6.73 6.65 -8.44
N THR A 14 -8.00 6.96 -8.71
CA THR A 14 -8.47 8.36 -8.58
C THR A 14 -8.51 8.80 -7.12
N ILE A 15 -8.75 7.91 -6.16
CA ILE A 15 -8.85 8.26 -4.73
C ILE A 15 -7.54 8.87 -4.20
N ASN A 16 -6.38 8.45 -4.72
CA ASN A 16 -5.09 9.03 -4.34
C ASN A 16 -4.44 9.89 -5.44
N PHE A 17 -5.21 10.29 -6.46
CA PHE A 17 -4.75 11.08 -7.61
C PHE A 17 -3.59 10.44 -8.40
N LEU A 18 -3.45 9.11 -8.43
CA LEU A 18 -2.57 8.46 -9.42
C LEU A 18 -3.13 8.66 -10.82
N ASP A 19 -4.45 8.53 -10.97
CA ASP A 19 -5.19 8.91 -12.17
C ASP A 19 -6.08 10.12 -11.83
N ALA A 20 -6.12 11.13 -12.68
CA ALA A 20 -6.97 12.29 -12.47
C ALA A 20 -8.41 11.95 -12.83
N ALA A 21 -9.37 12.29 -11.96
CA ALA A 21 -10.78 12.26 -12.32
C ALA A 21 -11.14 13.49 -13.16
N ASP A 22 -12.11 13.35 -14.08
CA ASP A 22 -12.57 14.44 -14.94
C ASP A 22 -13.33 15.50 -14.14
N GLU A 23 -14.10 15.08 -13.11
CA GLU A 23 -14.87 15.98 -12.26
C GLU A 23 -15.24 15.29 -10.93
N GLY A 24 -15.74 16.07 -10.00
CA GLY A 24 -16.14 15.62 -8.66
C GLY A 24 -15.13 16.00 -7.59
N SER A 25 -15.31 15.48 -6.38
CA SER A 25 -14.39 15.69 -5.26
C SER A 25 -14.04 14.38 -4.56
N ILE A 26 -12.88 14.34 -3.94
CA ILE A 26 -12.38 13.21 -3.16
C ILE A 26 -12.18 13.72 -1.73
N SER A 27 -12.84 13.08 -0.77
CA SER A 27 -12.71 13.41 0.64
C SER A 27 -12.17 12.21 1.42
N VAL A 28 -11.08 12.44 2.17
CA VAL A 28 -10.47 11.45 3.07
C VAL A 28 -10.25 12.09 4.43
N SER A 29 -10.87 11.52 5.46
CA SER A 29 -10.80 12.03 6.85
C SER A 29 -11.10 13.52 6.95
N GLY A 30 -12.14 14.00 6.24
CA GLY A 30 -12.55 15.40 6.22
C GLY A 30 -11.69 16.34 5.38
N PHE A 31 -10.63 15.83 4.74
CA PHE A 31 -9.83 16.59 3.79
C PHE A 31 -10.34 16.37 2.37
N GLU A 32 -10.82 17.41 1.72
CA GLU A 32 -11.46 17.35 0.40
C GLU A 32 -10.60 18.00 -0.68
N VAL A 33 -10.54 17.35 -1.85
CA VAL A 33 -9.83 17.83 -3.03
C VAL A 33 -10.76 17.74 -4.24
N ASP A 34 -10.99 18.87 -4.90
CA ASP A 34 -11.73 18.92 -6.15
C ASP A 34 -10.90 18.44 -7.34
N ALA A 35 -11.49 17.61 -8.20
CA ALA A 35 -10.79 17.00 -9.32
C ALA A 35 -10.32 18.00 -10.37
N LYS A 36 -11.06 19.10 -10.59
CA LYS A 36 -10.74 20.15 -11.55
C LYS A 36 -9.97 21.33 -10.95
N LYS A 37 -10.27 21.65 -9.68
CA LYS A 37 -9.74 22.85 -9.01
C LYS A 37 -8.92 22.47 -7.78
N HIS A 38 -7.70 22.01 -7.99
CA HIS A 38 -6.79 21.63 -6.91
C HIS A 38 -5.39 22.18 -7.12
N SER A 39 -4.67 22.36 -6.03
CA SER A 39 -3.24 22.66 -6.02
C SER A 39 -2.41 21.38 -5.88
N LYS A 40 -1.14 21.44 -6.30
CA LYS A 40 -0.20 20.34 -6.06
C LYS A 40 -0.05 19.99 -4.57
N SER A 41 -0.13 21.00 -3.69
CA SER A 41 -0.03 20.78 -2.24
C SER A 41 -1.22 20.00 -1.69
N GLN A 42 -2.44 20.25 -2.19
CA GLN A 42 -3.63 19.48 -1.80
C GLN A 42 -3.53 18.00 -2.22
N VAL A 43 -3.03 17.74 -3.43
CA VAL A 43 -2.79 16.36 -3.89
C VAL A 43 -1.73 15.65 -3.03
N ILE A 44 -0.64 16.35 -2.68
CA ILE A 44 0.39 15.79 -1.79
C ILE A 44 -0.19 15.48 -0.41
N GLU A 45 -1.02 16.36 0.14
CA GLU A 45 -1.65 16.13 1.44
C GLU A 45 -2.64 14.97 1.41
N LEU A 46 -3.45 14.83 0.35
CA LEU A 46 -4.32 13.68 0.15
C LEU A 46 -3.52 12.37 0.07
N ARG A 47 -2.40 12.38 -0.66
CA ARG A 47 -1.50 11.22 -0.77
C ARG A 47 -0.82 10.85 0.54
N ARG A 48 -0.66 11.78 1.47
CA ARG A 48 -0.16 11.48 2.84
C ARG A 48 -1.18 10.76 3.69
N LYS A 49 -2.48 10.97 3.41
CA LYS A 49 -3.60 10.31 4.08
C LYS A 49 -3.94 8.94 3.50
N THR A 50 -3.42 8.62 2.33
CA THR A 50 -3.72 7.38 1.62
C THR A 50 -2.43 6.60 1.34
N ALA A 51 -2.51 5.28 1.39
CA ALA A 51 -1.44 4.40 0.89
C ALA A 51 -2.02 3.40 -0.10
N MET A 52 -1.24 2.99 -1.09
CA MET A 52 -1.69 2.04 -2.10
C MET A 52 -0.80 0.80 -2.13
N VAL A 53 -1.46 -0.36 -2.14
CA VAL A 53 -0.85 -1.67 -2.34
C VAL A 53 -1.26 -2.16 -3.71
N PHE A 54 -0.26 -2.39 -4.57
CA PHE A 54 -0.45 -2.72 -5.98
C PHE A 54 -0.42 -4.24 -6.23
N GLN A 55 -1.02 -4.66 -7.33
CA GLN A 55 -1.00 -6.03 -7.82
C GLN A 55 0.45 -6.54 -8.06
N ASN A 56 1.32 -5.72 -8.63
CA ASN A 56 2.70 -6.08 -9.00
C ASN A 56 3.74 -5.66 -7.94
N TYR A 57 3.35 -5.59 -6.66
CA TYR A 57 4.19 -5.26 -5.51
C TYR A 57 4.86 -3.88 -5.57
N ASN A 58 5.38 -3.46 -6.73
CA ASN A 58 6.06 -2.18 -7.02
C ASN A 58 7.20 -1.86 -6.02
N LEU A 59 7.98 -2.88 -5.64
CA LEU A 59 9.15 -2.70 -4.80
C LEU A 59 10.31 -2.14 -5.64
N PHE A 60 11.16 -1.34 -5.01
CA PHE A 60 12.41 -0.87 -5.61
C PHE A 60 13.40 -2.03 -5.71
N ALA A 61 13.68 -2.50 -6.92
CA ALA A 61 14.51 -3.68 -7.17
C ALA A 61 15.96 -3.55 -6.65
N ASN A 62 16.47 -2.32 -6.59
CA ASN A 62 17.83 -1.98 -6.16
C ASN A 62 17.95 -1.64 -4.66
N LYS A 63 16.88 -1.86 -3.89
CA LYS A 63 16.83 -1.64 -2.44
C LYS A 63 16.49 -2.94 -1.72
N THR A 64 17.02 -3.13 -0.53
CA THR A 64 16.62 -4.21 0.34
C THR A 64 15.16 -4.06 0.78
N ILE A 65 14.58 -5.09 1.36
CA ILE A 65 13.21 -5.04 1.88
C ILE A 65 13.09 -3.99 2.99
N LEU A 66 14.07 -3.91 3.87
CA LEU A 66 14.12 -2.88 4.90
C LEU A 66 14.15 -1.47 4.29
N GLU A 67 15.03 -1.24 3.32
CA GLU A 67 15.14 0.05 2.62
C GLU A 67 13.87 0.41 1.85
N ASN A 68 13.18 -0.58 1.26
CA ASN A 68 11.88 -0.38 0.61
C ASN A 68 10.82 0.15 1.58
N VAL A 69 10.77 -0.40 2.79
CA VAL A 69 9.81 0.01 3.82
C VAL A 69 10.19 1.36 4.42
N MET A 70 11.48 1.60 4.66
CA MET A 70 11.99 2.87 5.21
C MET A 70 11.80 4.08 4.29
N GLU A 71 11.73 3.85 2.97
CA GLU A 71 11.83 4.91 1.96
C GLU A 71 10.89 6.09 2.22
N GLY A 72 9.62 5.80 2.46
CA GLY A 72 8.62 6.83 2.71
C GLY A 72 8.86 7.63 4.01
N LEU A 73 9.38 6.98 5.05
CA LEU A 73 9.72 7.67 6.30
C LEU A 73 10.89 8.63 6.11
N VAL A 74 11.93 8.19 5.40
CA VAL A 74 13.14 9.00 5.21
C VAL A 74 12.92 10.12 4.19
N THR A 75 12.36 9.77 3.01
CA THR A 75 12.26 10.72 1.89
C THR A 75 11.07 11.67 2.02
N VAL A 76 9.92 11.22 2.53
CA VAL A 76 8.70 12.01 2.61
C VAL A 76 8.48 12.59 4.00
N LYS A 77 8.51 11.74 5.04
CA LYS A 77 8.28 12.17 6.43
C LYS A 77 9.52 12.77 7.11
N LYS A 78 10.72 12.67 6.47
CA LYS A 78 11.99 13.24 6.96
C LYS A 78 12.44 12.72 8.33
N PHE A 79 12.09 11.48 8.66
CA PHE A 79 12.59 10.81 9.86
C PHE A 79 14.10 10.60 9.81
N LYS A 80 14.76 10.56 10.96
CA LYS A 80 16.15 10.13 11.04
C LYS A 80 16.23 8.65 10.61
N LYS A 81 17.33 8.30 9.94
CA LYS A 81 17.49 6.95 9.39
C LYS A 81 17.42 5.85 10.48
N SER A 82 17.98 6.10 11.66
CA SER A 82 17.93 5.17 12.81
C SER A 82 16.50 4.89 13.26
N ASP A 83 15.66 5.95 13.34
CA ASP A 83 14.30 5.84 13.82
C ASP A 83 13.42 5.14 12.78
N ALA A 84 13.61 5.51 11.49
CA ALA A 84 12.95 4.87 10.37
C ALA A 84 13.31 3.36 10.29
N GLU A 85 14.57 3.00 10.55
CA GLU A 85 15.01 1.60 10.58
C GLU A 85 14.31 0.82 11.69
N ALA A 86 14.31 1.32 12.92
CA ALA A 86 13.67 0.66 14.05
C ALA A 86 12.17 0.43 13.78
N MET A 87 11.45 1.47 13.34
CA MET A 87 10.03 1.37 12.99
C MET A 87 9.78 0.36 11.86
N SER A 88 10.65 0.34 10.85
CA SER A 88 10.50 -0.55 9.69
C SER A 88 10.73 -2.02 10.05
N ARG A 89 11.69 -2.32 10.93
CA ARG A 89 11.90 -3.68 11.45
C ARG A 89 10.68 -4.19 12.22
N GLU A 90 10.06 -3.35 13.04
CA GLU A 90 8.83 -3.69 13.76
C GLU A 90 7.65 -4.00 12.81
N ILE A 91 7.47 -3.21 11.76
CA ILE A 91 6.43 -3.49 10.76
C ILE A 91 6.72 -4.76 9.97
N LEU A 92 7.99 -4.98 9.57
CA LEU A 92 8.41 -6.20 8.86
C LEU A 92 8.18 -7.44 9.71
N LYS A 93 8.43 -7.36 11.01
CA LYS A 93 8.10 -8.44 11.95
C LYS A 93 6.60 -8.75 11.98
N LYS A 94 5.74 -7.72 12.03
CA LYS A 94 4.27 -7.88 12.01
C LYS A 94 3.77 -8.59 10.75
N VAL A 95 4.43 -8.42 9.60
CA VAL A 95 4.08 -9.11 8.36
C VAL A 95 4.89 -10.40 8.11
N GLY A 96 5.66 -10.88 9.11
CA GLY A 96 6.43 -12.12 9.06
C GLY A 96 7.63 -12.08 8.12
N LEU A 97 8.30 -10.93 8.02
CA LEU A 97 9.49 -10.71 7.18
C LEU A 97 10.72 -10.25 7.98
N GLU A 98 10.76 -10.48 9.30
CA GLU A 98 11.87 -10.06 10.16
C GLU A 98 13.22 -10.58 9.68
N GLU A 99 13.29 -11.84 9.25
CA GLU A 99 14.52 -12.48 8.77
C GLU A 99 14.86 -12.12 7.30
N ARG A 100 14.04 -11.32 6.64
CA ARG A 100 14.17 -10.95 5.23
C ARG A 100 14.53 -9.47 5.02
N CYS A 101 14.84 -8.75 6.08
CA CYS A 101 15.14 -7.31 6.04
C CYS A 101 16.23 -6.95 5.03
N ASP A 102 17.29 -7.74 4.97
CA ASP A 102 18.48 -7.46 4.15
C ASP A 102 18.41 -8.12 2.75
N PHE A 103 17.31 -8.80 2.42
CA PHE A 103 17.09 -9.42 1.13
C PHE A 103 16.61 -8.38 0.11
N TYR A 104 16.95 -8.59 -1.16
CA TYR A 104 16.40 -7.84 -2.29
C TYR A 104 15.10 -8.48 -2.79
N PRO A 105 14.21 -7.72 -3.45
CA PRO A 105 12.93 -8.24 -3.96
C PRO A 105 13.07 -9.52 -4.79
N ALA A 106 14.08 -9.61 -5.64
CA ALA A 106 14.33 -10.79 -6.50
C ALA A 106 14.63 -12.08 -5.71
N GLN A 107 14.94 -11.99 -4.42
CA GLN A 107 15.25 -13.12 -3.55
C GLN A 107 14.01 -13.60 -2.75
N LEU A 108 12.85 -12.95 -2.95
CA LEU A 108 11.62 -13.22 -2.22
C LEU A 108 10.57 -13.87 -3.14
N SER A 109 9.73 -14.73 -2.56
CA SER A 109 8.52 -15.22 -3.23
C SER A 109 7.53 -14.06 -3.50
N GLY A 110 6.59 -14.25 -4.43
CA GLY A 110 5.55 -13.25 -4.71
C GLY A 110 4.76 -12.85 -3.47
N GLY A 111 4.36 -13.83 -2.63
CA GLY A 111 3.67 -13.56 -1.37
C GLY A 111 4.51 -12.76 -0.36
N GLN A 112 5.81 -13.03 -0.29
CA GLN A 112 6.74 -12.24 0.54
C GLN A 112 6.90 -10.81 0.00
N GLN A 113 7.01 -10.63 -1.32
CA GLN A 113 7.07 -9.31 -1.94
C GLN A 113 5.78 -8.51 -1.68
N GLN A 114 4.62 -9.16 -1.78
CA GLN A 114 3.33 -8.51 -1.50
C GLN A 114 3.23 -8.10 -0.03
N ARG A 115 3.65 -8.94 0.90
CA ARG A 115 3.70 -8.59 2.34
C ARG A 115 4.65 -7.42 2.62
N ALA A 116 5.78 -7.32 1.90
CA ALA A 116 6.66 -6.16 1.97
C ALA A 116 5.98 -4.89 1.42
N GLY A 117 5.20 -5.00 0.34
CA GLY A 117 4.36 -3.92 -0.19
C GLY A 117 3.32 -3.44 0.82
N ILE A 118 2.68 -4.36 1.54
CA ILE A 118 1.74 -4.05 2.63
C ILE A 118 2.47 -3.34 3.78
N ALA A 119 3.65 -3.83 4.18
CA ALA A 119 4.46 -3.19 5.22
C ALA A 119 4.84 -1.76 4.86
N ARG A 120 5.22 -1.52 3.59
CA ARG A 120 5.54 -0.19 3.06
C ARG A 120 4.34 0.77 3.07
N ALA A 121 3.14 0.26 2.89
CA ALA A 121 1.92 1.06 3.02
C ALA A 121 1.61 1.39 4.48
N LEU A 122 1.68 0.40 5.37
CA LEU A 122 1.38 0.54 6.80
C LEU A 122 2.32 1.50 7.53
N ILE A 123 3.61 1.47 7.21
CA ILE A 123 4.61 2.29 7.91
C ILE A 123 4.34 3.80 7.76
N LEU A 124 3.60 4.20 6.74
CA LEU A 124 3.24 5.58 6.51
C LEU A 124 2.09 6.07 7.41
N ASP A 125 1.48 5.17 8.18
CA ASP A 125 0.34 5.46 9.07
C ASP A 125 -0.76 6.26 8.33
N PRO A 126 -1.33 5.70 7.25
CA PRO A 126 -2.33 6.38 6.44
C PRO A 126 -3.72 6.26 7.07
N ASP A 127 -4.62 7.20 6.76
CA ASP A 127 -6.02 7.13 7.16
C ASP A 127 -6.78 6.03 6.38
N VAL A 128 -6.34 5.76 5.14
CA VAL A 128 -6.96 4.76 4.24
C VAL A 128 -5.88 3.99 3.47
N ILE A 129 -6.02 2.66 3.41
CA ILE A 129 -5.21 1.82 2.53
C ILE A 129 -6.06 1.32 1.36
N LEU A 130 -5.53 1.50 0.16
CA LEU A 130 -6.14 1.11 -1.11
C LEU A 130 -5.44 -0.15 -1.62
N PHE A 131 -6.17 -1.26 -1.76
CA PHE A 131 -5.64 -2.53 -2.28
C PHE A 131 -6.16 -2.77 -3.70
N ASP A 132 -5.27 -2.82 -4.67
CA ASP A 132 -5.57 -3.08 -6.08
C ASP A 132 -5.18 -4.52 -6.43
N GLU A 133 -6.14 -5.44 -6.35
CA GLU A 133 -5.98 -6.87 -6.65
C GLU A 133 -4.73 -7.50 -5.98
N PRO A 134 -4.59 -7.44 -4.65
CA PRO A 134 -3.32 -7.75 -3.97
C PRO A 134 -2.87 -9.22 -4.09
N THR A 135 -3.73 -10.11 -4.60
CA THR A 135 -3.44 -11.55 -4.71
C THR A 135 -3.42 -12.05 -6.15
N SER A 136 -3.83 -11.24 -7.15
CA SER A 136 -4.03 -11.72 -8.52
C SER A 136 -2.74 -12.10 -9.27
N ALA A 137 -1.58 -11.62 -8.80
CA ALA A 137 -0.26 -11.97 -9.35
C ALA A 137 0.43 -13.11 -8.59
N LEU A 138 -0.28 -13.78 -7.66
CA LEU A 138 0.29 -14.82 -6.80
C LEU A 138 -0.13 -16.22 -7.26
N ASP A 139 0.75 -17.17 -7.00
CA ASP A 139 0.40 -18.59 -7.05
C ASP A 139 -0.66 -18.89 -5.98
N PRO A 140 -1.64 -19.78 -6.25
CA PRO A 140 -2.75 -20.09 -5.34
C PRO A 140 -2.29 -20.47 -3.92
N GLU A 141 -1.15 -21.14 -3.80
CA GLU A 141 -0.57 -21.57 -2.50
C GLU A 141 -0.13 -20.39 -1.63
N LEU A 142 0.21 -19.24 -2.23
CA LEU A 142 0.69 -18.03 -1.53
C LEU A 142 -0.43 -17.06 -1.19
N VAL A 143 -1.62 -17.19 -1.78
CA VAL A 143 -2.77 -16.30 -1.58
C VAL A 143 -3.18 -16.24 -0.10
N GLY A 144 -3.25 -17.40 0.57
CA GLY A 144 -3.69 -17.50 1.95
C GLY A 144 -2.84 -16.67 2.93
N GLU A 145 -1.52 -16.66 2.76
CA GLU A 145 -0.61 -15.88 3.62
C GLU A 145 -0.84 -14.37 3.49
N VAL A 146 -1.05 -13.89 2.26
CA VAL A 146 -1.30 -12.48 1.99
C VAL A 146 -2.67 -12.06 2.51
N LEU A 147 -3.72 -12.88 2.29
CA LEU A 147 -5.05 -12.62 2.84
C LEU A 147 -5.04 -12.57 4.37
N ASN A 148 -4.31 -13.46 5.04
CA ASN A 148 -4.17 -13.43 6.50
C ASN A 148 -3.49 -12.14 6.97
N THR A 149 -2.47 -11.66 6.24
CA THR A 149 -1.82 -10.38 6.53
C THR A 149 -2.82 -9.22 6.40
N ILE A 150 -3.62 -9.18 5.33
CA ILE A 150 -4.63 -8.13 5.12
C ILE A 150 -5.71 -8.19 6.22
N LYS A 151 -6.17 -9.39 6.61
CA LYS A 151 -7.10 -9.57 7.73
C LYS A 151 -6.54 -9.05 9.06
N ALA A 152 -5.25 -9.31 9.33
CA ALA A 152 -4.59 -8.77 10.52
C ALA A 152 -4.52 -7.24 10.49
N VAL A 153 -4.29 -6.65 9.31
CA VAL A 153 -4.35 -5.18 9.13
C VAL A 153 -5.77 -4.66 9.38
N ALA A 154 -6.80 -5.35 8.88
CA ALA A 154 -8.21 -4.97 9.13
C ALA A 154 -8.55 -4.91 10.61
N GLN A 155 -8.01 -5.84 11.41
CA GLN A 155 -8.23 -5.89 12.86
C GLN A 155 -7.63 -4.68 13.61
N THR A 156 -6.73 -3.91 13.01
CA THR A 156 -6.22 -2.66 13.61
C THR A 156 -7.21 -1.52 13.56
N GLY A 157 -8.33 -1.66 12.82
CA GLY A 157 -9.36 -0.63 12.67
C GLY A 157 -9.07 0.39 11.57
N ILE A 158 -8.00 0.23 10.79
CA ILE A 158 -7.70 1.11 9.67
C ILE A 158 -8.75 0.95 8.56
N THR A 159 -9.14 2.05 7.94
CA THR A 159 -10.05 2.01 6.78
C THR A 159 -9.35 1.41 5.57
N MET A 160 -9.99 0.46 4.92
CA MET A 160 -9.46 -0.19 3.72
C MET A 160 -10.48 -0.22 2.59
N ILE A 161 -10.01 0.01 1.36
CA ILE A 161 -10.77 -0.23 0.13
C ILE A 161 -10.01 -1.31 -0.63
N VAL A 162 -10.69 -2.45 -0.86
CA VAL A 162 -10.08 -3.62 -1.48
C VAL A 162 -10.79 -3.95 -2.78
N VAL A 163 -10.06 -3.90 -3.90
CA VAL A 163 -10.45 -4.48 -5.17
C VAL A 163 -9.88 -5.88 -5.24
N THR A 164 -10.74 -6.88 -5.28
CA THR A 164 -10.32 -8.29 -5.32
C THR A 164 -11.33 -9.16 -6.05
N HIS A 165 -10.86 -10.24 -6.62
CA HIS A 165 -11.67 -11.34 -7.14
C HIS A 165 -11.84 -12.49 -6.10
N GLU A 166 -11.14 -12.42 -4.98
CA GLU A 166 -11.24 -13.40 -3.90
C GLU A 166 -12.54 -13.22 -3.10
N ILE A 167 -13.46 -14.18 -3.21
CA ILE A 167 -14.78 -14.15 -2.54
C ILE A 167 -14.65 -14.54 -1.05
N ALA A 168 -13.61 -15.28 -0.68
CA ALA A 168 -13.36 -15.75 0.69
C ALA A 168 -12.68 -14.71 1.60
N PHE A 169 -12.63 -13.46 1.18
CA PHE A 169 -12.02 -12.35 1.92
C PHE A 169 -12.89 -11.89 3.11
#